data_b2c8b28adb7f2690ae03ce6ed9ce552a
#
_entry.id   b2c8b28adb7f2690ae03ce6ed9ce552a
#
_cell.length_a   1.000
_cell.length_b   1.000
_cell.length_c   1.000
_cell.angle_alpha   90.00
_cell.angle_beta   90.00
_cell.angle_gamma   90.00
#
_symmetry.space_group_name_H-M   'P 1'
#
loop_
_entity.id
_entity.type
_entity.pdbx_description
1 polymer ?
#
loop_
_entity_poly.entity_id
_entity_poly.type
_entity_poly.pdbx_seq_one_letter_code
_entity_poly.pdbx_strand_id
1 'polypeptide(L)'
;PKRTFDNWRYVIWDMFGINIANEGRGEYRYYIENEEDISKNGLRSWLYNTFCVSNALANSQSIKDRIILEYVPSGQEYLQTIIEAMKENRVLNITHYNYWKDQEYNFDVQPYCVKLFRQRWYLVGLSTYTYFREQGPRIYSLDRLRHVHVKDETFVMPKDWDAKEYFAGCYGIVSGLNKQIKDIKLKVSAGQANYIRDLPLHESQEEIERNGEYSIFTYQMRTTFDLLQELLWNGGDVEVLEPASLRREMAEMVERMWNKYKNDKK
;
A
#
# COMPACT_ATOMS: atom_id res chain seq x y z
N PRO A 1 -14.47 -27.48 -25.88
CA PRO A 1 -14.27 -28.85 -25.45
C PRO A 1 -13.85 -28.90 -23.99
N LYS A 2 -14.22 -29.96 -23.27
CA LYS A 2 -13.97 -30.16 -21.84
C LYS A 2 -12.49 -29.95 -21.47
N ARG A 3 -11.57 -30.48 -22.27
CA ARG A 3 -10.11 -30.34 -22.06
C ARG A 3 -9.63 -28.87 -22.04
N THR A 4 -10.21 -28.00 -22.85
CA THR A 4 -9.87 -26.58 -22.90
C THR A 4 -10.32 -25.87 -21.63
N PHE A 5 -11.52 -26.20 -21.13
CA PHE A 5 -12.06 -25.65 -19.90
C PHE A 5 -11.25 -26.12 -18.66
N ASP A 6 -10.87 -27.41 -18.62
CA ASP A 6 -10.03 -27.94 -17.54
C ASP A 6 -8.65 -27.28 -17.51
N ASN A 7 -8.06 -27.01 -18.69
CA ASN A 7 -6.82 -26.26 -18.77
C ASN A 7 -6.98 -24.82 -18.25
N TRP A 8 -8.08 -24.14 -18.56
CA TRP A 8 -8.35 -22.79 -18.08
C TRP A 8 -8.58 -22.76 -16.56
N ARG A 9 -9.27 -23.76 -16.00
CA ARG A 9 -9.40 -23.90 -14.55
C ARG A 9 -8.04 -23.99 -13.87
N TYR A 10 -7.13 -24.80 -14.43
CA TYR A 10 -5.77 -24.92 -13.93
C TYR A 10 -5.00 -23.57 -13.99
N VAL A 11 -5.08 -22.86 -15.12
CA VAL A 11 -4.45 -21.55 -15.28
C VAL A 11 -5.02 -20.52 -14.29
N ILE A 12 -6.34 -20.52 -14.08
CA ILE A 12 -7.00 -19.64 -13.11
C ILE A 12 -6.55 -19.97 -11.68
N TRP A 13 -6.45 -21.26 -11.36
CA TRP A 13 -5.93 -21.69 -10.07
C TRP A 13 -4.45 -21.30 -9.89
N ASP A 14 -3.61 -21.52 -10.89
CA ASP A 14 -2.18 -21.21 -10.86
C ASP A 14 -1.93 -19.69 -10.74
N MET A 15 -2.63 -18.87 -11.54
CA MET A 15 -2.46 -17.41 -11.57
C MET A 15 -3.09 -16.69 -10.39
N PHE A 16 -4.26 -17.13 -9.95
CA PHE A 16 -5.09 -16.40 -8.98
C PHE A 16 -5.34 -17.18 -7.69
N GLY A 17 -4.97 -18.46 -7.62
CA GLY A 17 -5.29 -19.35 -6.52
C GLY A 17 -6.80 -19.61 -6.35
N ILE A 18 -7.60 -19.35 -7.38
CA ILE A 18 -9.04 -19.51 -7.37
C ILE A 18 -9.38 -20.94 -7.81
N ASN A 19 -10.01 -21.71 -6.93
CA ASN A 19 -10.49 -23.05 -7.26
C ASN A 19 -11.92 -23.00 -7.80
N ILE A 20 -12.10 -23.54 -9.02
CA ILE A 20 -13.40 -23.69 -9.66
C ILE A 20 -13.81 -25.16 -9.53
N ALA A 21 -14.74 -25.48 -8.64
CA ALA A 21 -15.24 -26.81 -8.38
C ALA A 21 -16.51 -27.13 -9.22
N ASN A 22 -16.86 -28.40 -9.31
CA ASN A 22 -18.08 -28.88 -9.99
C ASN A 22 -19.03 -29.46 -8.94
N GLU A 23 -20.34 -29.19 -9.04
CA GLU A 23 -21.37 -29.62 -8.08
C GLU A 23 -21.60 -31.14 -8.01
N GLY A 24 -21.01 -31.94 -8.90
CA GLY A 24 -21.07 -33.39 -8.83
C GLY A 24 -21.39 -34.11 -10.15
N ARG A 25 -21.59 -35.43 -10.07
CA ARG A 25 -21.85 -36.28 -11.23
C ARG A 25 -23.23 -35.98 -11.84
N GLY A 26 -23.18 -35.42 -13.08
CA GLY A 26 -24.37 -35.19 -13.90
C GLY A 26 -24.82 -33.75 -14.01
N GLU A 27 -24.26 -32.81 -13.25
CA GLU A 27 -24.53 -31.40 -13.38
C GLU A 27 -23.32 -30.67 -13.99
N TYR A 28 -23.58 -29.83 -15.00
CA TYR A 28 -22.54 -28.99 -15.65
C TYR A 28 -22.42 -27.62 -14.97
N ARG A 29 -22.71 -27.55 -13.65
CA ARG A 29 -22.59 -26.35 -12.87
C ARG A 29 -21.23 -26.31 -12.20
N TYR A 30 -20.59 -25.16 -12.31
CA TYR A 30 -19.30 -24.87 -11.70
C TYR A 30 -19.48 -23.67 -10.78
N TYR A 31 -18.78 -23.70 -9.64
CA TYR A 31 -18.79 -22.64 -8.65
C TYR A 31 -17.36 -22.38 -8.16
N ILE A 32 -17.15 -21.20 -7.59
CA ILE A 32 -15.88 -20.84 -6.93
C ILE A 32 -15.95 -21.36 -5.50
N GLU A 33 -15.02 -22.26 -5.14
CA GLU A 33 -15.10 -23.04 -3.88
C GLU A 33 -14.94 -22.16 -2.63
N ASN A 34 -14.20 -21.06 -2.73
CA ASN A 34 -13.97 -20.12 -1.64
C ASN A 34 -14.21 -18.70 -2.14
N GLU A 35 -15.46 -18.25 -2.16
CA GLU A 35 -15.79 -16.86 -2.56
C GLU A 35 -15.15 -15.82 -1.64
N GLU A 36 -14.88 -16.17 -0.37
CA GLU A 36 -14.16 -15.33 0.59
C GLU A 36 -12.71 -15.04 0.17
N ASP A 37 -12.10 -15.93 -0.64
CA ASP A 37 -10.76 -15.74 -1.20
C ASP A 37 -10.69 -14.61 -2.25
N ILE A 38 -11.85 -14.17 -2.76
CA ILE A 38 -12.02 -13.01 -3.63
C ILE A 38 -12.43 -11.78 -2.81
N SER A 39 -12.17 -11.80 -1.50
CA SER A 39 -12.50 -10.68 -0.62
C SER A 39 -11.94 -9.35 -1.15
N LYS A 40 -12.72 -8.28 -0.96
CA LYS A 40 -12.50 -6.96 -1.58
C LYS A 40 -11.10 -6.34 -1.38
N ASN A 41 -10.23 -6.88 -0.52
CA ASN A 41 -8.95 -6.27 -0.12
C ASN A 41 -7.73 -7.21 -0.15
N GLY A 42 -7.79 -8.38 -0.82
CA GLY A 42 -6.68 -9.33 -0.87
C GLY A 42 -5.81 -9.21 -2.13
N LEU A 43 -4.58 -9.76 -2.08
CA LEU A 43 -3.68 -9.85 -3.24
C LEU A 43 -4.36 -10.50 -4.45
N ARG A 44 -5.18 -11.53 -4.23
CA ARG A 44 -5.93 -12.25 -5.29
C ARG A 44 -6.94 -11.33 -6.00
N SER A 45 -7.73 -10.58 -5.22
CA SER A 45 -8.67 -9.59 -5.78
C SER A 45 -7.94 -8.51 -6.59
N TRP A 46 -6.80 -8.04 -6.08
CA TRP A 46 -5.98 -7.07 -6.80
C TRP A 46 -5.44 -7.63 -8.11
N LEU A 47 -4.91 -8.87 -8.12
CA LEU A 47 -4.41 -9.54 -9.32
C LEU A 47 -5.52 -9.72 -10.35
N TYR A 48 -6.69 -10.20 -9.93
CA TYR A 48 -7.85 -10.38 -10.80
C TYR A 48 -8.29 -9.05 -11.43
N ASN A 49 -8.45 -8.00 -10.63
CA ASN A 49 -8.84 -6.68 -11.12
C ASN A 49 -7.79 -6.10 -12.09
N THR A 50 -6.50 -6.25 -11.77
CA THR A 50 -5.40 -5.81 -12.64
C THR A 50 -5.43 -6.55 -13.98
N PHE A 51 -5.68 -7.86 -13.96
CA PHE A 51 -5.83 -8.67 -15.17
C PHE A 51 -7.05 -8.24 -16.02
N CYS A 52 -8.20 -8.03 -15.37
CA CYS A 52 -9.41 -7.54 -16.06
C CYS A 52 -9.19 -6.18 -16.72
N VAL A 53 -8.57 -5.25 -16.02
CA VAL A 53 -8.23 -3.92 -16.56
C VAL A 53 -7.24 -4.04 -17.70
N SER A 54 -6.17 -4.84 -17.55
CA SER A 54 -5.18 -5.08 -18.61
C SER A 54 -5.82 -5.65 -19.88
N ASN A 55 -6.71 -6.65 -19.73
CA ASN A 55 -7.45 -7.21 -20.88
C ASN A 55 -8.38 -6.19 -21.54
N ALA A 56 -9.12 -5.42 -20.74
CA ALA A 56 -10.01 -4.38 -21.28
C ALA A 56 -9.21 -3.35 -22.09
N LEU A 57 -8.07 -2.90 -21.58
CA LEU A 57 -7.18 -1.96 -22.26
C LEU A 57 -6.55 -2.58 -23.52
N ALA A 58 -6.09 -3.83 -23.46
CA ALA A 58 -5.54 -4.54 -24.61
C ALA A 58 -6.54 -4.66 -25.76
N ASN A 59 -7.82 -4.90 -25.44
CA ASN A 59 -8.91 -4.99 -26.43
C ASN A 59 -9.42 -3.62 -26.91
N SER A 60 -8.94 -2.52 -26.35
CA SER A 60 -9.41 -1.16 -26.61
C SER A 60 -8.50 -0.37 -27.57
N GLN A 61 -7.70 -1.05 -28.38
CA GLN A 61 -6.72 -0.42 -29.30
C GLN A 61 -7.35 0.61 -30.26
N SER A 62 -8.61 0.38 -30.67
CA SER A 62 -9.34 1.30 -31.56
C SER A 62 -9.74 2.63 -30.90
N ILE A 63 -9.68 2.70 -29.57
CA ILE A 63 -10.06 3.88 -28.77
C ILE A 63 -8.95 4.34 -27.84
N LYS A 64 -7.69 3.94 -28.10
CA LYS A 64 -6.55 4.26 -27.25
C LYS A 64 -6.41 5.75 -26.93
N ASP A 65 -6.77 6.61 -27.88
CA ASP A 65 -6.71 8.08 -27.74
C ASP A 65 -7.76 8.65 -26.77
N ARG A 66 -8.73 7.82 -26.34
CA ARG A 66 -9.74 8.16 -25.33
C ARG A 66 -9.40 7.65 -23.95
N ILE A 67 -8.28 6.93 -23.80
CA ILE A 67 -7.84 6.36 -22.53
C ILE A 67 -6.59 7.12 -22.08
N ILE A 68 -6.74 7.91 -21.04
CA ILE A 68 -5.67 8.73 -20.49
C ILE A 68 -5.22 8.09 -19.18
N LEU A 69 -3.95 7.74 -19.09
CA LEU A 69 -3.35 7.17 -17.90
C LEU A 69 -2.38 8.19 -17.28
N GLU A 70 -2.47 8.36 -15.98
CA GLU A 70 -1.45 9.11 -15.25
C GLU A 70 -0.16 8.31 -15.19
N TYR A 71 0.95 8.93 -15.55
CA TYR A 71 2.27 8.32 -15.41
C TYR A 71 2.77 8.54 -13.98
N VAL A 72 2.85 7.45 -13.23
CA VAL A 72 3.45 7.44 -11.89
C VAL A 72 4.74 6.61 -11.93
N PRO A 73 5.92 7.22 -11.66
CA PRO A 73 7.14 6.46 -11.50
C PRO A 73 6.98 5.47 -10.34
N SER A 74 6.90 4.20 -10.64
CA SER A 74 6.58 3.16 -9.65
C SER A 74 7.75 2.23 -9.33
N GLY A 75 8.83 2.28 -10.15
CA GLY A 75 9.99 1.38 -10.06
C GLY A 75 9.63 -0.07 -10.41
N GLN A 76 8.59 -0.28 -11.22
CA GLN A 76 8.11 -1.62 -11.60
C GLN A 76 9.18 -2.47 -12.28
N GLU A 77 10.14 -1.85 -12.96
CA GLU A 77 11.25 -2.51 -13.61
C GLU A 77 12.11 -3.36 -12.66
N TYR A 78 12.15 -3.03 -11.38
CA TYR A 78 12.90 -3.79 -10.36
C TYR A 78 12.05 -4.80 -9.61
N LEU A 79 10.71 -4.72 -9.74
CA LEU A 79 9.79 -5.49 -8.90
C LEU A 79 9.95 -7.00 -9.09
N GLN A 80 10.07 -7.46 -10.33
CA GLN A 80 10.24 -8.89 -10.63
C GLN A 80 11.53 -9.43 -10.00
N THR A 81 12.65 -8.74 -10.19
CA THR A 81 13.96 -9.13 -9.64
C THR A 81 13.93 -9.21 -8.11
N ILE A 82 13.22 -8.25 -7.46
CA ILE A 82 13.07 -8.23 -6.01
C ILE A 82 12.22 -9.42 -5.53
N ILE A 83 11.10 -9.71 -6.22
CA ILE A 83 10.22 -10.85 -5.86
C ILE A 83 10.97 -12.19 -6.03
N GLU A 84 11.75 -12.35 -7.08
CA GLU A 84 12.57 -13.55 -7.29
C GLU A 84 13.60 -13.73 -6.17
N ALA A 85 14.31 -12.67 -5.80
CA ALA A 85 15.24 -12.69 -4.67
C ALA A 85 14.55 -13.02 -3.33
N MET A 86 13.33 -12.50 -3.11
CA MET A 86 12.54 -12.83 -1.92
C MET A 86 12.15 -14.32 -1.86
N LYS A 87 11.76 -14.92 -2.99
CA LYS A 87 11.41 -16.36 -3.06
C LYS A 87 12.56 -17.26 -2.66
N GLU A 88 13.78 -16.88 -3.02
CA GLU A 88 15.01 -17.63 -2.76
C GLU A 88 15.76 -17.16 -1.49
N ASN A 89 15.21 -16.19 -0.76
CA ASN A 89 15.85 -15.53 0.38
C ASN A 89 17.28 -15.05 0.06
N ARG A 90 17.47 -14.44 -1.11
CA ARG A 90 18.78 -13.92 -1.57
C ARG A 90 18.92 -12.45 -1.21
N VAL A 91 20.15 -12.09 -0.85
CA VAL A 91 20.53 -10.69 -0.58
C VAL A 91 20.54 -9.90 -1.88
N LEU A 92 20.01 -8.68 -1.83
CA LEU A 92 20.09 -7.72 -2.91
C LEU A 92 21.19 -6.70 -2.65
N ASN A 93 22.01 -6.40 -3.65
CA ASN A 93 22.80 -5.18 -3.69
C ASN A 93 21.99 -4.12 -4.42
N ILE A 94 21.71 -3.00 -3.74
CA ILE A 94 20.91 -1.90 -4.32
C ILE A 94 21.69 -0.59 -4.31
N THR A 95 21.48 0.22 -5.34
CA THR A 95 21.87 1.64 -5.35
C THR A 95 20.61 2.48 -5.22
N HIS A 96 20.48 3.19 -4.10
CA HIS A 96 19.31 4.00 -3.77
C HIS A 96 19.66 5.49 -3.70
N TYR A 97 18.85 6.32 -4.39
CA TYR A 97 19.02 7.77 -4.42
C TYR A 97 18.32 8.43 -3.22
N ASN A 98 19.08 9.22 -2.47
CA ASN A 98 18.60 9.97 -1.32
C ASN A 98 18.29 11.41 -1.70
N TYR A 99 17.02 11.80 -1.74
CA TYR A 99 16.60 13.16 -2.10
C TYR A 99 17.09 14.26 -1.14
N TRP A 100 17.28 13.95 0.14
CA TRP A 100 17.70 14.95 1.13
C TRP A 100 19.19 15.31 1.01
N LYS A 101 20.00 14.33 0.58
CA LYS A 101 21.44 14.50 0.46
C LYS A 101 21.90 14.65 -0.97
N ASP A 102 20.96 14.52 -1.92
CA ASP A 102 21.22 14.57 -3.36
C ASP A 102 22.37 13.61 -3.77
N GLN A 103 22.31 12.37 -3.24
CA GLN A 103 23.39 11.40 -3.36
C GLN A 103 22.88 9.97 -3.47
N GLU A 104 23.61 9.16 -4.24
CA GLU A 104 23.39 7.72 -4.34
C GLU A 104 24.17 6.97 -3.26
N TYR A 105 23.54 5.92 -2.72
CA TYR A 105 24.14 5.00 -1.77
C TYR A 105 23.98 3.58 -2.28
N ASN A 106 25.10 2.85 -2.34
CA ASN A 106 25.13 1.43 -2.67
C ASN A 106 25.32 0.63 -1.39
N PHE A 107 24.45 -0.36 -1.16
CA PHE A 107 24.49 -1.22 0.01
C PHE A 107 23.69 -2.50 -0.20
N ASP A 108 23.92 -3.48 0.65
CA ASP A 108 23.24 -4.77 0.63
C ASP A 108 22.01 -4.75 1.53
N VAL A 109 20.93 -5.41 1.06
CA VAL A 109 19.64 -5.51 1.75
C VAL A 109 19.11 -6.95 1.68
N GLN A 110 18.64 -7.45 2.79
CA GLN A 110 17.82 -8.64 2.89
C GLN A 110 16.36 -8.25 2.62
N PRO A 111 15.75 -8.62 1.49
CA PRO A 111 14.39 -8.22 1.13
C PRO A 111 13.35 -8.99 1.93
N TYR A 112 12.51 -8.33 2.70
CA TYR A 112 11.50 -8.94 3.56
C TYR A 112 10.11 -8.94 2.93
N CYS A 113 9.64 -7.80 2.44
CA CYS A 113 8.37 -7.71 1.72
C CYS A 113 8.35 -6.52 0.76
N VAL A 114 7.38 -6.52 -0.15
CA VAL A 114 7.05 -5.37 -0.99
C VAL A 114 5.65 -4.87 -0.67
N LYS A 115 5.46 -3.56 -0.69
CA LYS A 115 4.17 -2.90 -0.46
C LYS A 115 3.86 -1.93 -1.60
N LEU A 116 2.63 -2.00 -2.11
CA LEU A 116 2.09 -1.00 -3.02
C LEU A 116 1.33 0.06 -2.22
N PHE A 117 1.68 1.33 -2.41
CA PHE A 117 0.93 2.45 -1.84
C PHE A 117 0.91 3.63 -2.81
N ARG A 118 -0.26 4.16 -3.10
CA ARG A 118 -0.47 5.27 -4.07
C ARG A 118 0.26 5.03 -5.39
N GLN A 119 0.05 3.84 -5.97
CA GLN A 119 0.64 3.38 -7.25
C GLN A 119 2.17 3.27 -7.26
N ARG A 120 2.85 3.42 -6.12
CA ARG A 120 4.30 3.26 -5.99
C ARG A 120 4.64 2.01 -5.19
N TRP A 121 5.66 1.29 -5.65
CA TRP A 121 6.17 0.12 -4.95
C TRP A 121 7.28 0.48 -3.97
N TYR A 122 7.27 -0.18 -2.85
CA TYR A 122 8.24 -0.03 -1.77
C TYR A 122 8.75 -1.39 -1.35
N LEU A 123 10.07 -1.50 -1.19
CA LEU A 123 10.75 -2.64 -0.58
C LEU A 123 10.92 -2.38 0.91
N VAL A 124 10.52 -3.32 1.75
CA VAL A 124 10.93 -3.38 3.15
C VAL A 124 12.04 -4.40 3.27
N GLY A 125 13.15 -4.03 3.86
CA GLY A 125 14.28 -4.94 4.00
C GLY A 125 15.27 -4.48 5.07
N LEU A 126 16.06 -5.43 5.55
CA LEU A 126 17.10 -5.19 6.53
C LEU A 126 18.43 -4.92 5.83
N SER A 127 19.00 -3.73 6.03
CA SER A 127 20.33 -3.44 5.53
C SER A 127 21.38 -4.31 6.25
N THR A 128 22.31 -4.85 5.50
CA THR A 128 23.44 -5.61 6.07
C THR A 128 24.49 -4.69 6.70
N TYR A 129 24.43 -3.40 6.42
CA TYR A 129 25.32 -2.40 7.01
C TYR A 129 25.03 -2.23 8.50
N THR A 130 26.03 -2.47 9.35
CA THR A 130 25.89 -2.57 10.82
C THR A 130 25.09 -1.44 11.45
N TYR A 131 25.38 -0.18 11.11
CA TYR A 131 24.68 0.99 11.66
C TYR A 131 23.17 0.98 11.37
N PHE A 132 22.76 0.53 10.19
CA PHE A 132 21.35 0.46 9.83
C PHE A 132 20.67 -0.83 10.29
N ARG A 133 21.43 -1.90 10.44
CA ARG A 133 20.94 -3.20 10.91
C ARG A 133 20.34 -3.12 12.32
N GLU A 134 20.98 -2.37 13.21
CA GLU A 134 20.51 -2.15 14.58
C GLU A 134 19.19 -1.36 14.66
N GLN A 135 18.84 -0.62 13.62
CA GLN A 135 17.59 0.14 13.53
C GLN A 135 16.41 -0.68 13.00
N GLY A 136 16.64 -1.96 12.63
CA GLY A 136 15.64 -2.84 12.07
C GLY A 136 15.36 -2.59 10.57
N PRO A 137 14.34 -3.28 10.02
CA PRO A 137 13.98 -3.16 8.61
C PRO A 137 13.59 -1.73 8.22
N ARG A 138 14.02 -1.33 7.03
CA ARG A 138 13.78 0.00 6.46
C ARG A 138 12.99 -0.09 5.17
N ILE A 139 12.43 1.04 4.75
CA ILE A 139 11.57 1.16 3.59
C ILE A 139 12.32 1.91 2.49
N TYR A 140 12.38 1.28 1.32
CA TYR A 140 13.04 1.80 0.13
C TYR A 140 12.02 1.92 -1.01
N SER A 141 11.82 3.12 -1.52
CA SER A 141 10.93 3.35 -2.66
C SER A 141 11.62 2.87 -3.94
N LEU A 142 10.95 2.02 -4.73
CA LEU A 142 11.53 1.39 -5.91
C LEU A 142 11.88 2.41 -7.02
N ASP A 143 11.09 3.45 -7.15
CA ASP A 143 11.34 4.53 -8.13
C ASP A 143 12.61 5.35 -7.85
N ARG A 144 13.20 5.19 -6.66
CA ARG A 144 14.50 5.78 -6.30
C ARG A 144 15.67 4.80 -6.41
N LEU A 145 15.42 3.57 -6.83
CA LEU A 145 16.51 2.63 -7.16
C LEU A 145 17.13 3.02 -8.49
N ARG A 146 18.44 2.90 -8.58
CA ARG A 146 19.24 3.10 -9.79
C ARG A 146 19.82 1.79 -10.29
N HIS A 147 20.04 0.88 -9.38
CA HIS A 147 20.55 -0.45 -9.67
C HIS A 147 20.06 -1.46 -8.65
N VAL A 148 19.76 -2.67 -9.11
CA VAL A 148 19.41 -3.83 -8.28
C VAL A 148 20.13 -5.04 -8.83
N HIS A 149 20.92 -5.69 -7.98
CA HIS A 149 21.64 -6.92 -8.31
C HIS A 149 21.36 -7.99 -7.26
N VAL A 150 21.02 -9.20 -7.70
CA VAL A 150 20.80 -10.35 -6.81
C VAL A 150 22.14 -11.00 -6.53
N LYS A 151 22.53 -11.06 -5.27
CA LYS A 151 23.77 -11.73 -4.83
C LYS A 151 23.58 -13.23 -4.68
N ASP A 152 24.67 -13.99 -4.66
CA ASP A 152 24.63 -15.43 -4.35
C ASP A 152 24.43 -15.70 -2.85
N GLU A 153 24.66 -14.70 -2.03
CA GLU A 153 24.44 -14.75 -0.59
C GLU A 153 22.96 -14.89 -0.25
N THR A 154 22.64 -15.83 0.65
CA THR A 154 21.29 -16.04 1.17
C THR A 154 21.20 -15.59 2.63
N PHE A 155 19.99 -15.34 3.10
CA PHE A 155 19.71 -15.01 4.49
C PHE A 155 18.59 -15.88 5.04
N VAL A 156 18.48 -15.94 6.37
CA VAL A 156 17.39 -16.63 7.04
C VAL A 156 16.35 -15.58 7.45
N MET A 157 15.13 -15.75 6.93
CA MET A 157 14.03 -14.87 7.31
C MET A 157 13.72 -15.02 8.80
N PRO A 158 13.62 -13.91 9.58
CA PRO A 158 13.27 -14.01 10.99
C PRO A 158 11.91 -14.70 11.16
N LYS A 159 11.82 -15.65 12.10
CA LYS A 159 10.60 -16.43 12.32
C LYS A 159 9.42 -15.60 12.83
N ASP A 160 9.72 -14.51 13.49
CA ASP A 160 8.79 -13.54 14.08
C ASP A 160 8.46 -12.39 13.13
N TRP A 161 8.96 -12.42 11.87
CA TRP A 161 8.62 -11.39 10.90
C TRP A 161 7.22 -11.60 10.33
N ASP A 162 6.37 -10.59 10.50
CA ASP A 162 5.07 -10.49 9.86
C ASP A 162 4.89 -9.09 9.23
N ALA A 163 4.62 -9.05 7.92
CA ALA A 163 4.44 -7.81 7.19
C ALA A 163 3.16 -7.06 7.61
N LYS A 164 2.11 -7.78 8.03
CA LYS A 164 0.86 -7.15 8.50
C LYS A 164 1.10 -6.51 9.86
N GLU A 165 1.79 -7.19 10.77
CA GLU A 165 2.17 -6.62 12.07
C GLU A 165 3.10 -5.41 11.93
N TYR A 166 4.08 -5.49 11.01
CA TYR A 166 4.98 -4.38 10.71
C TYR A 166 4.22 -3.10 10.34
N PHE A 167 3.16 -3.23 9.55
CA PHE A 167 2.31 -2.12 9.12
C PHE A 167 1.02 -1.95 9.95
N ALA A 168 0.82 -2.71 11.01
CA ALA A 168 -0.38 -2.60 11.84
C ALA A 168 -0.60 -1.17 12.34
N GLY A 169 -1.81 -0.66 12.17
CA GLY A 169 -2.18 0.70 12.54
C GLY A 169 -1.47 1.81 11.74
N CYS A 170 -0.87 1.50 10.59
CA CYS A 170 -0.21 2.49 9.74
C CYS A 170 -1.10 2.94 8.59
N TYR A 171 -1.29 4.24 8.46
CA TYR A 171 -1.70 4.79 7.17
C TYR A 171 -0.45 4.95 6.29
N GLY A 172 -0.46 4.32 5.11
CA GLY A 172 0.64 4.46 4.16
C GLY A 172 1.84 3.55 4.40
N ILE A 173 3.04 4.08 4.19
CA ILE A 173 4.29 3.32 4.19
C ILE A 173 5.18 3.58 5.41
N VAL A 174 5.00 4.69 6.12
CA VAL A 174 5.78 4.97 7.33
C VAL A 174 5.28 4.07 8.45
N SER A 175 6.07 3.06 8.84
CA SER A 175 5.66 2.05 9.82
C SER A 175 5.41 2.62 11.21
N GLY A 176 6.16 3.67 11.59
CA GLY A 176 5.99 4.31 12.91
C GLY A 176 6.11 3.34 14.08
N LEU A 177 6.95 2.29 13.98
CA LEU A 177 7.11 1.25 15.02
C LEU A 177 7.47 1.79 16.38
N ASN A 178 8.10 2.96 16.44
CA ASN A 178 8.41 3.69 17.68
C ASN A 178 7.21 4.45 18.26
N LYS A 179 6.06 4.45 17.57
CA LYS A 179 4.84 5.12 18.01
C LYS A 179 3.79 4.08 18.41
N GLN A 180 3.09 4.32 19.49
CA GLN A 180 1.96 3.49 19.90
C GLN A 180 0.76 3.72 18.99
N ILE A 181 -0.06 2.68 18.79
CA ILE A 181 -1.39 2.80 18.21
C ILE A 181 -2.25 3.61 19.17
N LYS A 182 -2.98 4.59 18.67
CA LYS A 182 -3.86 5.48 19.41
C LYS A 182 -5.26 5.45 18.85
N ASP A 183 -6.23 5.69 19.71
CA ASP A 183 -7.59 6.01 19.29
C ASP A 183 -7.58 7.42 18.70
N ILE A 184 -7.97 7.52 17.44
CA ILE A 184 -8.08 8.78 16.71
C ILE A 184 -9.55 9.03 16.43
N LYS A 185 -10.01 10.24 16.71
CA LYS A 185 -11.37 10.68 16.41
C LYS A 185 -11.32 11.88 15.47
N LEU A 186 -11.98 11.74 14.34
CA LEU A 186 -12.07 12.76 13.30
C LEU A 186 -13.52 13.21 13.15
N LYS A 187 -13.73 14.54 13.11
CA LYS A 187 -14.97 15.14 12.65
C LYS A 187 -14.80 15.50 11.19
N VAL A 188 -15.72 15.05 10.36
CA VAL A 188 -15.66 15.18 8.90
C VAL A 188 -16.93 15.84 8.40
N SER A 189 -16.83 16.83 7.52
CA SER A 189 -18.01 17.49 6.91
C SER A 189 -18.90 16.47 6.19
N ALA A 190 -20.21 16.72 6.13
CA ALA A 190 -21.17 15.76 5.54
C ALA A 190 -20.83 15.38 4.10
N GLY A 191 -20.31 16.33 3.30
CA GLY A 191 -19.86 16.07 1.93
C GLY A 191 -18.68 15.13 1.86
N GLN A 192 -17.61 15.42 2.61
CA GLN A 192 -16.37 14.63 2.62
C GLN A 192 -16.57 13.26 3.28
N ALA A 193 -17.50 13.12 4.21
CA ALA A 193 -17.80 11.87 4.88
C ALA A 193 -18.22 10.75 3.91
N ASN A 194 -18.85 11.08 2.78
CA ASN A 194 -19.20 10.08 1.76
C ASN A 194 -17.94 9.47 1.13
N TYR A 195 -16.94 10.30 0.80
CA TYR A 195 -15.68 9.82 0.23
C TYR A 195 -14.90 8.93 1.21
N ILE A 196 -14.88 9.30 2.50
CA ILE A 196 -14.23 8.51 3.54
C ILE A 196 -14.93 7.17 3.79
N ARG A 197 -16.26 7.08 3.61
CA ARG A 197 -16.99 5.80 3.68
C ARG A 197 -16.64 4.88 2.52
N ASP A 198 -16.59 5.44 1.31
CA ASP A 198 -16.32 4.66 0.09
C ASP A 198 -14.86 4.23 0.01
N LEU A 199 -13.95 5.07 0.51
CA LEU A 199 -12.51 4.81 0.57
C LEU A 199 -11.99 5.00 2.01
N PRO A 200 -12.15 3.99 2.88
CA PRO A 200 -11.71 4.07 4.26
C PRO A 200 -10.22 4.36 4.39
N LEU A 201 -9.84 5.24 5.31
CA LEU A 201 -8.43 5.55 5.57
C LEU A 201 -7.68 4.36 6.17
N HIS A 202 -8.37 3.53 6.93
CA HIS A 202 -7.80 2.36 7.59
C HIS A 202 -8.89 1.31 7.87
N GLU A 203 -8.51 0.04 7.95
CA GLU A 203 -9.44 -1.08 8.23
C GLU A 203 -10.18 -0.95 9.57
N SER A 204 -9.60 -0.23 10.54
CA SER A 204 -10.23 0.06 11.84
C SER A 204 -11.21 1.23 11.82
N GLN A 205 -11.60 1.73 10.64
CA GLN A 205 -12.53 2.84 10.54
C GLN A 205 -13.93 2.47 11.02
N GLU A 206 -14.46 3.24 11.96
CA GLU A 206 -15.85 3.14 12.42
C GLU A 206 -16.50 4.52 12.38
N GLU A 207 -17.71 4.63 11.83
CA GLU A 207 -18.54 5.83 11.89
C GLU A 207 -19.44 5.74 13.12
N ILE A 208 -19.16 6.55 14.14
CA ILE A 208 -19.87 6.52 15.43
C ILE A 208 -20.99 7.56 15.55
N GLU A 209 -20.96 8.60 14.72
CA GLU A 209 -22.00 9.64 14.67
C GLU A 209 -22.19 10.13 13.24
N ARG A 210 -23.43 10.39 12.86
CA ARG A 210 -23.80 10.96 11.57
C ARG A 210 -24.99 11.88 11.71
N ASN A 211 -24.88 13.08 11.16
CA ASN A 211 -25.98 14.03 11.02
C ASN A 211 -25.92 14.78 9.69
N GLY A 212 -26.77 15.80 9.48
CA GLY A 212 -26.80 16.57 8.24
C GLY A 212 -25.61 17.48 7.98
N GLU A 213 -24.79 17.75 8.99
CA GLU A 213 -23.67 18.69 8.91
C GLU A 213 -22.31 17.99 8.90
N TYR A 214 -22.18 16.90 9.66
CA TYR A 214 -20.91 16.16 9.82
C TYR A 214 -21.12 14.68 10.17
N SER A 215 -20.04 13.93 10.09
CA SER A 215 -19.89 12.59 10.69
C SER A 215 -18.66 12.54 11.59
N ILE A 216 -18.69 11.65 12.58
CA ILE A 216 -17.53 11.36 13.43
C ILE A 216 -17.07 9.93 13.13
N PHE A 217 -15.81 9.82 12.75
CA PHE A 217 -15.13 8.55 12.54
C PHE A 217 -14.07 8.32 13.62
N THR A 218 -13.94 7.05 14.01
CA THR A 218 -12.87 6.60 14.91
C THR A 218 -11.95 5.63 14.19
N TYR A 219 -10.69 5.62 14.64
CA TYR A 219 -9.62 4.79 14.10
C TYR A 219 -8.67 4.35 15.20
N GLN A 220 -8.03 3.20 15.01
CA GLN A 220 -6.88 2.76 15.80
C GLN A 220 -5.63 2.80 14.91
N MET A 221 -4.87 3.90 14.99
CA MET A 221 -3.71 4.13 14.13
C MET A 221 -2.54 4.78 14.85
N ARG A 222 -1.35 4.62 14.24
CA ARG A 222 -0.15 5.37 14.61
C ARG A 222 -0.17 6.74 13.95
N THR A 223 0.15 7.79 14.69
CA THR A 223 0.21 9.16 14.16
C THR A 223 1.49 9.37 13.34
N THR A 224 1.54 8.75 12.15
CA THR A 224 2.67 8.81 11.23
C THR A 224 2.61 10.05 10.35
N PHE A 225 3.73 10.35 9.68
CA PHE A 225 3.79 11.47 8.74
C PHE A 225 2.81 11.31 7.56
N ASP A 226 2.63 10.08 7.06
CA ASP A 226 1.69 9.80 5.98
C ASP A 226 0.24 10.14 6.39
N LEU A 227 -0.14 9.81 7.64
CA LEU A 227 -1.45 10.18 8.17
C LEU A 227 -1.62 11.71 8.27
N LEU A 228 -0.60 12.42 8.78
CA LEU A 228 -0.65 13.88 8.86
C LEU A 228 -0.82 14.52 7.46
N GLN A 229 -0.12 14.01 6.46
CA GLN A 229 -0.27 14.47 5.09
C GLN A 229 -1.67 14.21 4.55
N GLU A 230 -2.26 13.04 4.84
CA GLU A 230 -3.62 12.71 4.43
C GLU A 230 -4.65 13.64 5.07
N LEU A 231 -4.51 13.92 6.37
CA LEU A 231 -5.40 14.84 7.07
C LEU A 231 -5.28 16.27 6.50
N LEU A 232 -4.07 16.72 6.19
CA LEU A 232 -3.86 18.02 5.53
C LEU A 232 -4.44 18.08 4.11
N TRP A 233 -4.39 16.98 3.38
CA TRP A 233 -4.99 16.88 2.04
C TRP A 233 -6.48 17.15 2.05
N ASN A 234 -7.18 16.73 3.11
CA ASN A 234 -8.61 16.96 3.29
C ASN A 234 -8.95 18.41 3.73
N GLY A 235 -7.95 19.23 4.00
CA GLY A 235 -8.12 20.65 4.31
C GLY A 235 -9.04 20.92 5.51
N GLY A 236 -9.97 21.86 5.35
CA GLY A 236 -10.92 22.23 6.40
C GLY A 236 -12.09 21.27 6.60
N ASP A 237 -12.22 20.24 5.75
CA ASP A 237 -13.31 19.27 5.85
C ASP A 237 -13.08 18.19 6.90
N VAL A 238 -11.85 18.07 7.42
CA VAL A 238 -11.48 17.10 8.45
C VAL A 238 -10.86 17.81 9.64
N GLU A 239 -11.47 17.63 10.81
CA GLU A 239 -10.99 18.14 12.09
C GLU A 239 -10.58 16.98 13.00
N VAL A 240 -9.36 17.01 13.54
CA VAL A 240 -8.90 16.07 14.56
C VAL A 240 -9.51 16.47 15.91
N LEU A 241 -10.35 15.59 16.48
CA LEU A 241 -10.89 15.76 17.83
C LEU A 241 -9.96 15.13 18.89
N GLU A 242 -9.51 13.92 18.63
CA GLU A 242 -8.65 13.13 19.50
C GLU A 242 -7.57 12.38 18.70
N PRO A 243 -6.39 12.11 19.29
CA PRO A 243 -5.93 12.56 20.60
C PRO A 243 -5.44 14.02 20.55
N ALA A 244 -5.41 14.68 21.70
CA ALA A 244 -4.95 16.08 21.82
C ALA A 244 -3.53 16.31 21.28
N SER A 245 -2.67 15.29 21.33
CA SER A 245 -1.32 15.36 20.76
C SER A 245 -1.34 15.49 19.23
N LEU A 246 -2.18 14.70 18.55
CA LEU A 246 -2.35 14.77 17.10
C LEU A 246 -3.00 16.11 16.68
N ARG A 247 -4.05 16.53 17.41
CA ARG A 247 -4.71 17.82 17.17
C ARG A 247 -3.72 18.99 17.26
N ARG A 248 -2.83 18.97 18.23
CA ARG A 248 -1.80 20.00 18.38
C ARG A 248 -0.80 19.98 17.25
N GLU A 249 -0.31 18.80 16.87
CA GLU A 249 0.63 18.63 15.76
C GLU A 249 0.03 19.17 14.45
N MET A 250 -1.25 18.88 14.18
CA MET A 250 -1.99 19.43 13.04
C MET A 250 -2.12 20.95 13.10
N ALA A 251 -2.47 21.52 14.28
CA ALA A 251 -2.59 22.95 14.45
C ALA A 251 -1.25 23.67 14.17
N GLU A 252 -0.14 23.15 14.68
CA GLU A 252 1.20 23.67 14.41
C GLU A 252 1.59 23.61 12.93
N MET A 253 1.18 22.55 12.21
CA MET A 253 1.42 22.44 10.77
C MET A 253 0.62 23.47 10.00
N VAL A 254 -0.68 23.63 10.32
CA VAL A 254 -1.56 24.61 9.69
C VAL A 254 -1.07 26.04 9.97
N GLU A 255 -0.64 26.34 11.19
CA GLU A 255 -0.09 27.64 11.54
C GLU A 255 1.19 27.96 10.75
N ARG A 256 2.11 26.98 10.61
CA ARG A 256 3.30 27.15 9.75
C ARG A 256 2.93 27.43 8.29
N MET A 257 1.91 26.75 7.77
CA MET A 257 1.39 27.00 6.42
C MET A 257 0.79 28.40 6.33
N TRP A 258 -0.09 28.76 7.25
CA TRP A 258 -0.72 30.08 7.30
C TRP A 258 0.30 31.21 7.33
N ASN A 259 1.35 31.08 8.15
CA ASN A 259 2.39 32.09 8.27
C ASN A 259 3.16 32.33 6.97
N LYS A 260 3.27 31.33 6.06
CA LYS A 260 3.86 31.51 4.73
C LYS A 260 3.00 32.37 3.82
N TYR A 261 1.67 32.20 3.88
CA TYR A 261 0.74 32.94 3.02
C TYR A 261 0.31 34.29 3.60
N LYS A 262 0.39 34.46 4.92
CA LYS A 262 0.00 35.72 5.59
C LYS A 262 0.92 36.89 5.24
N ASN A 263 2.19 36.64 4.92
CA ASN A 263 3.20 37.66 4.70
C ASN A 263 3.23 38.23 3.28
N ASP A 264 2.38 37.75 2.36
CA ASP A 264 2.36 38.23 0.96
C ASP A 264 1.44 39.46 0.74
N LYS A 265 1.14 40.22 1.78
CA LYS A 265 0.61 41.61 1.60
C LYS A 265 1.80 42.58 1.55
N LYS A 266 2.51 42.56 0.41
CA LYS A 266 3.30 43.69 -0.06
C LYS A 266 2.87 44.07 -1.46
#